data_58ee4a0a0659aac8da1fd7ef25a36604
#
_entry.id   58ee4a0a0659aac8da1fd7ef25a36604
#
_cell.length_a   1.000
_cell.length_b   1.000
_cell.length_c   1.000
_cell.angle_alpha   90.00
_cell.angle_beta   90.00
_cell.angle_gamma   90.00
#
_symmetry.space_group_name_H-M   'P 1'
#
loop_
_entity.id
_entity.type
_entity.pdbx_description
1 polymer ?
#
loop_
_entity_poly.entity_id
_entity_poly.type
_entity_poly.pdbx_seq_one_letter_code
_entity_poly.pdbx_strand_id
1 'polypeptide(L)'
;SALWISFFTLFSKPRYAADGLQLFSPMTSDSHEFGFQRAAAKVREFPQTPGVYLMKDAAGRVIYVGKAKNLRARASSYFLKAASQEQRTATWVKEICDADFLECESEVDALLAEARLIKDVQPKHNKELKDDKSFPYLMITTREDFPRVEVTREPRESGTRLYGPFANAGALRGALQVLQRIFKFRTCSLD
;
A
#
# COMPACT_ATOMS: atom_id res chain seq x y z
N SER A 1 -6.99 -17.64 -2.06
CA SER A 1 -8.26 -16.88 -2.02
C SER A 1 -8.89 -16.74 -0.62
N ALA A 2 -8.52 -17.53 0.37
CA ALA A 2 -9.07 -17.45 1.73
C ALA A 2 -8.32 -16.49 2.68
N LEU A 3 -7.11 -16.10 2.36
CA LEU A 3 -6.27 -15.19 3.17
C LEU A 3 -6.70 -13.71 3.13
N TRP A 4 -7.51 -13.33 2.14
CA TRP A 4 -7.93 -11.93 1.93
C TRP A 4 -9.08 -11.48 2.85
N ILE A 5 -9.90 -12.39 3.35
CA ILE A 5 -11.08 -12.06 4.18
C ILE A 5 -10.68 -11.80 5.64
N SER A 6 -9.61 -12.42 6.14
CA SER A 6 -9.13 -12.22 7.52
C SER A 6 -8.51 -10.86 7.77
N PHE A 7 -7.98 -10.17 6.73
CA PHE A 7 -7.31 -8.89 6.90
C PHE A 7 -8.29 -7.72 7.13
N PHE A 8 -9.49 -7.80 6.57
CA PHE A 8 -10.50 -6.76 6.72
C PHE A 8 -11.09 -6.72 8.13
N THR A 9 -11.09 -7.86 8.84
CA THR A 9 -11.65 -7.95 10.20
C THR A 9 -10.73 -7.38 11.28
N LEU A 10 -9.41 -7.27 11.00
CA LEU A 10 -8.45 -6.75 11.98
C LEU A 10 -8.41 -5.20 12.02
N PHE A 11 -8.87 -4.53 10.96
CA PHE A 11 -8.85 -3.07 10.85
C PHE A 11 -10.21 -2.40 11.13
N SER A 12 -11.29 -3.17 11.36
CA SER A 12 -12.67 -2.67 11.34
C SER A 12 -13.33 -2.52 12.72
N LYS A 13 -12.58 -2.46 13.82
CA LYS A 13 -13.18 -2.09 15.13
C LYS A 13 -12.27 -1.13 15.88
N PRO A 14 -12.62 0.16 15.98
CA PRO A 14 -12.12 0.99 17.06
C PRO A 14 -12.76 0.47 18.36
N ARG A 15 -11.97 -0.11 19.25
CA ARG A 15 -12.37 -0.31 20.65
C ARG A 15 -12.36 1.06 21.32
N TYR A 16 -13.46 1.79 21.23
CA TYR A 16 -13.74 2.87 22.16
C TYR A 16 -14.51 2.27 23.33
N ALA A 17 -13.82 2.03 24.42
CA ALA A 17 -14.44 2.04 25.73
C ALA A 17 -14.67 3.51 26.08
N ALA A 18 -15.94 3.86 26.30
CA ALA A 18 -16.32 5.14 26.89
C ALA A 18 -15.93 5.07 28.37
N ASP A 19 -14.85 5.78 28.73
CA ASP A 19 -14.65 6.24 30.11
C ASP A 19 -13.58 7.33 30.13
N GLY A 20 -13.98 8.51 30.61
CA GLY A 20 -13.11 9.53 31.19
C GLY A 20 -12.53 10.53 30.18
N LEU A 21 -13.03 11.77 30.25
CA LEU A 21 -12.35 12.97 29.79
C LEU A 21 -10.91 12.98 30.33
N GLN A 22 -9.94 12.51 29.54
CA GLN A 22 -8.55 12.87 29.76
C GLN A 22 -8.24 14.11 28.96
N LEU A 23 -8.00 15.20 29.70
CA LEU A 23 -7.44 16.45 29.22
C LEU A 23 -6.24 16.14 28.32
N PHE A 24 -6.30 16.60 27.08
CA PHE A 24 -5.18 16.64 26.14
C PHE A 24 -4.08 17.50 26.74
N SER A 25 -3.19 16.91 27.51
CA SER A 25 -1.90 17.52 27.84
C SER A 25 -1.06 17.56 26.56
N PRO A 26 -0.44 18.69 26.19
CA PRO A 26 0.48 18.73 25.07
C PRO A 26 1.59 17.72 25.34
N MET A 27 1.82 16.79 24.39
CA MET A 27 2.86 15.77 24.51
C MET A 27 4.21 16.49 24.68
N THR A 28 4.89 16.21 25.78
CA THR A 28 6.22 16.74 26.06
C THR A 28 7.23 16.15 25.07
N SER A 29 8.33 16.87 24.78
CA SER A 29 9.43 16.43 23.94
C SER A 29 9.93 15.01 24.29
N ASP A 30 9.89 14.66 25.56
CA ASP A 30 10.34 13.38 26.09
C ASP A 30 9.45 12.21 25.66
N SER A 31 8.14 12.41 25.56
CA SER A 31 7.21 11.35 25.11
C SER A 31 7.37 11.04 23.62
N HIS A 32 7.76 12.02 22.84
CA HIS A 32 8.01 11.86 21.40
C HIS A 32 9.33 11.12 21.14
N GLU A 33 10.39 11.50 21.84
CA GLU A 33 11.70 10.82 21.78
C GLU A 33 11.57 9.34 22.18
N PHE A 34 10.81 9.06 23.23
CA PHE A 34 10.51 7.68 23.64
C PHE A 34 9.76 6.90 22.55
N GLY A 35 8.78 7.54 21.87
CA GLY A 35 8.06 6.93 20.74
C GLY A 35 8.98 6.59 19.58
N PHE A 36 9.87 7.51 19.21
CA PHE A 36 10.84 7.31 18.13
C PHE A 36 11.81 6.16 18.43
N GLN A 37 12.34 6.09 19.64
CA GLN A 37 13.25 5.00 20.05
C GLN A 37 12.52 3.66 20.06
N ARG A 38 11.26 3.61 20.52
CA ARG A 38 10.43 2.41 20.46
C ARG A 38 10.20 1.94 19.03
N ALA A 39 9.87 2.84 18.12
CA ALA A 39 9.72 2.53 16.72
C ALA A 39 11.02 2.01 16.09
N ALA A 40 12.15 2.61 16.42
CA ALA A 40 13.48 2.16 15.99
C ALA A 40 13.82 0.75 16.48
N ALA A 41 13.47 0.41 17.72
CA ALA A 41 13.64 -0.93 18.27
C ALA A 41 12.76 -1.95 17.54
N LYS A 42 11.47 -1.63 17.37
CA LYS A 42 10.49 -2.49 16.70
C LYS A 42 10.87 -2.83 15.25
N VAL A 43 11.38 -1.84 14.51
CA VAL A 43 11.80 -2.03 13.10
C VAL A 43 13.00 -2.99 12.99
N ARG A 44 13.86 -3.12 14.00
CA ARG A 44 14.96 -4.09 14.02
C ARG A 44 14.48 -5.54 14.09
N GLU A 45 13.25 -5.75 14.56
CA GLU A 45 12.60 -7.06 14.64
C GLU A 45 11.82 -7.42 13.38
N PHE A 46 11.69 -6.50 12.41
CA PHE A 46 11.00 -6.77 11.15
C PHE A 46 11.66 -7.94 10.40
N PRO A 47 10.90 -8.71 9.61
CA PRO A 47 11.45 -9.79 8.79
C PRO A 47 12.34 -9.23 7.67
N GLN A 48 13.21 -10.08 7.12
CA GLN A 48 14.07 -9.74 5.98
C GLN A 48 13.45 -10.10 4.63
N THR A 49 12.15 -10.20 4.59
CA THR A 49 11.33 -10.56 3.43
C THR A 49 10.79 -9.33 2.71
N PRO A 50 10.29 -9.48 1.46
CA PRO A 50 9.56 -8.44 0.77
C PRO A 50 8.28 -8.04 1.52
N GLY A 51 7.89 -6.76 1.42
CA GLY A 51 6.66 -6.30 2.05
C GLY A 51 6.50 -4.79 2.07
N VAL A 52 5.51 -4.34 2.82
CA VAL A 52 5.17 -2.93 3.01
C VAL A 52 5.32 -2.56 4.47
N TYR A 53 5.99 -1.45 4.75
CA TYR A 53 6.09 -0.89 6.10
C TYR A 53 5.22 0.35 6.23
N LEU A 54 4.66 0.54 7.41
CA LEU A 54 3.76 1.63 7.77
C LEU A 54 4.37 2.38 8.95
N MET A 55 4.70 3.66 8.76
CA MET A 55 5.17 4.53 9.82
C MET A 55 4.00 5.30 10.41
N LYS A 56 3.93 5.36 11.74
CA LYS A 56 2.82 5.95 12.48
C LYS A 56 3.27 7.09 13.37
N ASP A 57 2.39 8.08 13.54
CA ASP A 57 2.58 9.16 14.49
C ASP A 57 2.19 8.74 15.93
N ALA A 58 2.31 9.67 16.86
CA ALA A 58 1.97 9.47 18.26
C ALA A 58 0.47 9.17 18.49
N ALA A 59 -0.40 9.56 17.57
CA ALA A 59 -1.83 9.24 17.62
C ALA A 59 -2.15 7.87 16.97
N GLY A 60 -1.13 7.12 16.53
CA GLY A 60 -1.29 5.84 15.85
C GLY A 60 -1.75 5.95 14.39
N ARG A 61 -1.78 7.15 13.82
CA ARG A 61 -2.17 7.36 12.43
C ARG A 61 -1.00 7.05 11.52
N VAL A 62 -1.27 6.34 10.40
CA VAL A 62 -0.26 6.06 9.39
C VAL A 62 0.09 7.36 8.65
N ILE A 63 1.34 7.79 8.78
CA ILE A 63 1.87 9.01 8.16
C ILE A 63 2.69 8.74 6.89
N TYR A 64 3.20 7.52 6.75
CA TYR A 64 3.96 7.09 5.58
C TYR A 64 3.81 5.59 5.36
N VAL A 65 3.69 5.18 4.09
CA VAL A 65 3.67 3.79 3.62
C VAL A 65 4.78 3.63 2.59
N GLY A 66 5.52 2.52 2.66
CA GLY A 66 6.56 2.25 1.66
C GLY A 66 6.83 0.76 1.51
N LYS A 67 7.22 0.35 0.29
CA LYS A 67 7.60 -1.03 0.00
C LYS A 67 9.09 -1.29 0.22
N ALA A 68 9.43 -2.55 0.44
CA ALA A 68 10.80 -3.02 0.56
C ALA A 68 10.97 -4.43 0.00
N LYS A 69 12.17 -4.72 -0.53
CA LYS A 69 12.64 -6.09 -0.79
C LYS A 69 13.07 -6.79 0.50
N ASN A 70 13.52 -6.01 1.47
CA ASN A 70 13.91 -6.41 2.80
C ASN A 70 13.36 -5.36 3.76
N LEU A 71 12.27 -5.71 4.46
CA LEU A 71 11.55 -4.83 5.37
C LEU A 71 12.45 -4.24 6.44
N ARG A 72 13.23 -5.10 7.14
CA ARG A 72 14.15 -4.69 8.21
C ARG A 72 15.17 -3.68 7.73
N ALA A 73 15.89 -4.01 6.67
CA ALA A 73 16.96 -3.16 6.14
C ALA A 73 16.44 -1.79 5.70
N ARG A 74 15.33 -1.77 4.96
CA ARG A 74 14.75 -0.53 4.44
C ARG A 74 14.17 0.34 5.54
N ALA A 75 13.34 -0.22 6.42
CA ALA A 75 12.71 0.53 7.49
C ALA A 75 13.75 1.07 8.49
N SER A 76 14.76 0.27 8.88
CA SER A 76 15.85 0.72 9.76
C SER A 76 16.66 1.86 9.17
N SER A 77 16.79 1.95 7.83
CA SER A 77 17.58 3.00 7.18
C SER A 77 17.10 4.42 7.48
N TYR A 78 15.82 4.62 7.78
CA TYR A 78 15.28 5.93 8.17
C TYR A 78 15.81 6.39 9.52
N PHE A 79 15.88 5.48 10.49
CA PHE A 79 16.34 5.76 11.86
C PHE A 79 17.86 5.97 11.89
N LEU A 80 18.62 5.19 11.10
CA LEU A 80 20.09 5.37 10.97
C LEU A 80 20.43 6.73 10.34
N LYS A 81 19.74 7.14 9.28
CA LYS A 81 19.94 8.44 8.64
C LYS A 81 19.52 9.60 9.54
N ALA A 82 18.47 9.44 10.33
CA ALA A 82 18.07 10.45 11.30
C ALA A 82 19.12 10.63 12.40
N ALA A 83 19.76 9.55 12.85
CA ALA A 83 20.83 9.58 13.85
C ALA A 83 22.11 10.22 13.31
N SER A 84 22.42 10.07 12.01
CA SER A 84 23.63 10.66 11.37
C SER A 84 23.49 12.14 11.03
N GLN A 85 22.38 12.79 11.38
CA GLN A 85 22.09 14.21 11.09
C GLN A 85 22.27 14.60 9.60
N GLU A 86 22.10 13.66 8.67
CA GLU A 86 22.09 13.99 7.25
C GLU A 86 20.93 14.95 6.96
N GLN A 87 21.26 16.17 6.51
CA GLN A 87 20.32 17.28 6.23
C GLN A 87 19.19 16.92 5.24
N ARG A 88 19.30 15.78 4.54
CA ARG A 88 18.31 15.27 3.60
C ARG A 88 17.33 14.27 4.21
N THR A 89 17.44 13.98 5.49
CA THR A 89 16.45 13.13 6.16
C THR A 89 15.13 13.90 6.19
N ALA A 90 14.11 13.32 5.58
CA ALA A 90 12.80 13.98 5.49
C ALA A 90 12.30 14.37 6.89
N THR A 91 11.81 15.60 7.03
CA THR A 91 11.36 16.17 8.31
C THR A 91 10.31 15.31 9.01
N TRP A 92 9.52 14.55 8.25
CA TRP A 92 8.48 13.65 8.76
C TRP A 92 9.03 12.45 9.55
N VAL A 93 10.31 12.08 9.37
CA VAL A 93 10.92 10.97 10.12
C VAL A 93 10.90 11.25 11.61
N LYS A 94 10.99 12.51 12.00
CA LYS A 94 10.88 12.93 13.40
C LYS A 94 9.46 12.74 13.97
N GLU A 95 8.44 12.66 13.14
CA GLU A 95 7.06 12.43 13.57
C GLU A 95 6.77 10.95 13.89
N ILE A 96 7.71 10.03 13.57
CA ILE A 96 7.51 8.60 13.77
C ILE A 96 7.56 8.26 15.26
N CYS A 97 6.51 7.61 15.75
CA CYS A 97 6.40 7.11 17.10
C CYS A 97 6.13 5.59 17.18
N ASP A 98 5.68 4.99 16.07
CA ASP A 98 5.48 3.55 15.94
C ASP A 98 5.63 3.13 14.47
N ALA A 99 5.81 1.83 14.23
CA ALA A 99 5.91 1.25 12.90
C ALA A 99 5.26 -0.13 12.86
N ASP A 100 4.60 -0.46 11.74
CA ASP A 100 4.10 -1.80 11.45
C ASP A 100 4.55 -2.26 10.08
N PHE A 101 4.33 -3.52 9.76
CA PHE A 101 4.64 -4.08 8.45
C PHE A 101 3.56 -5.08 7.99
N LEU A 102 3.51 -5.25 6.67
CA LEU A 102 2.77 -6.30 5.99
C LEU A 102 3.79 -7.09 5.16
N GLU A 103 3.97 -8.36 5.48
CA GLU A 103 4.83 -9.26 4.72
C GLU A 103 4.15 -9.68 3.42
N CYS A 104 4.91 -9.75 2.33
CA CYS A 104 4.42 -10.12 1.01
C CYS A 104 5.26 -11.28 0.45
N GLU A 105 4.65 -12.10 -0.40
CA GLU A 105 5.33 -13.26 -1.02
C GLU A 105 6.36 -12.83 -2.07
N SER A 106 6.14 -11.68 -2.72
CA SER A 106 7.03 -11.14 -3.74
C SER A 106 7.14 -9.61 -3.69
N GLU A 107 8.17 -9.08 -4.40
CA GLU A 107 8.31 -7.63 -4.59
C GLU A 107 7.14 -7.02 -5.38
N VAL A 108 6.52 -7.80 -6.27
CA VAL A 108 5.35 -7.38 -7.06
C VAL A 108 4.14 -7.24 -6.14
N ASP A 109 3.93 -8.20 -5.22
CA ASP A 109 2.86 -8.10 -4.23
C ASP A 109 3.06 -6.92 -3.30
N ALA A 110 4.31 -6.67 -2.87
CA ALA A 110 4.65 -5.49 -2.08
C ALA A 110 4.35 -4.17 -2.83
N LEU A 111 4.61 -4.11 -4.13
CA LEU A 111 4.28 -2.94 -4.97
C LEU A 111 2.78 -2.71 -5.06
N LEU A 112 1.99 -3.76 -5.25
CA LEU A 112 0.53 -3.69 -5.34
C LEU A 112 -0.09 -3.32 -3.99
N ALA A 113 0.42 -3.92 -2.91
CA ALA A 113 -0.02 -3.64 -1.55
C ALA A 113 0.29 -2.18 -1.14
N GLU A 114 1.50 -1.66 -1.46
CA GLU A 114 1.87 -0.26 -1.22
C GLU A 114 0.89 0.70 -1.88
N ALA A 115 0.65 0.53 -3.19
CA ALA A 115 -0.24 1.41 -3.95
C ALA A 115 -1.67 1.38 -3.42
N ARG A 116 -2.18 0.20 -3.05
CA ARG A 116 -3.49 0.06 -2.46
C ARG A 116 -3.57 0.74 -1.09
N LEU A 117 -2.61 0.48 -0.20
CA LEU A 117 -2.58 1.08 1.13
C LEU A 117 -2.48 2.61 1.06
N ILE A 118 -1.69 3.16 0.13
CA ILE A 118 -1.59 4.61 -0.06
C ILE A 118 -2.93 5.18 -0.52
N LYS A 119 -3.65 4.50 -1.43
CA LYS A 119 -4.96 4.92 -1.92
C LYS A 119 -6.03 4.86 -0.83
N ASP A 120 -6.03 3.80 -0.02
CA ASP A 120 -7.05 3.59 1.02
C ASP A 120 -6.82 4.48 2.25
N VAL A 121 -5.56 4.61 2.68
CA VAL A 121 -5.18 5.32 3.93
C VAL A 121 -4.86 6.81 3.69
N GLN A 122 -4.45 7.21 2.47
CA GLN A 122 -4.06 8.57 2.10
C GLN A 122 -3.02 9.19 3.05
N PRO A 123 -1.85 8.54 3.31
CA PRO A 123 -0.90 9.00 4.30
C PRO A 123 -0.37 10.41 3.97
N LYS A 124 -0.13 11.21 5.03
CA LYS A 124 0.28 12.62 4.91
C LYS A 124 1.53 12.83 4.04
N HIS A 125 2.49 11.91 4.11
CA HIS A 125 3.81 12.07 3.50
C HIS A 125 4.03 11.24 2.22
N ASN A 126 3.01 10.52 1.70
CA ASN A 126 3.05 9.86 0.40
C ASN A 126 2.50 10.76 -0.72
N LYS A 127 3.25 11.79 -1.10
CA LYS A 127 2.78 12.80 -2.07
C LYS A 127 2.66 12.27 -3.50
N GLU A 128 3.59 11.38 -3.92
CA GLU A 128 3.74 10.97 -5.32
C GLU A 128 2.71 9.93 -5.80
N LEU A 129 2.06 9.21 -4.87
CA LEU A 129 1.11 8.14 -5.20
C LEU A 129 -0.35 8.51 -4.84
N LYS A 130 -0.60 9.75 -4.42
CA LYS A 130 -1.96 10.26 -4.20
C LYS A 130 -2.68 10.56 -5.51
N ASP A 131 -1.92 10.87 -6.56
CA ASP A 131 -2.45 11.04 -7.89
C ASP A 131 -2.77 9.65 -8.50
N ASP A 132 -3.88 9.59 -9.18
CA ASP A 132 -4.67 8.47 -9.69
C ASP A 132 -3.93 7.49 -10.65
N LYS A 133 -2.70 7.11 -10.33
CA LYS A 133 -1.97 6.05 -11.06
C LYS A 133 -2.45 4.68 -10.60
N SER A 134 -3.70 4.36 -10.94
CA SER A 134 -4.24 3.03 -10.71
C SER A 134 -3.54 2.00 -11.61
N PHE A 135 -3.28 0.82 -11.07
CA PHE A 135 -2.76 -0.30 -11.85
C PHE A 135 -3.79 -0.76 -12.88
N PRO A 136 -3.37 -1.19 -14.08
CA PRO A 136 -4.28 -1.70 -15.09
C PRO A 136 -4.84 -3.07 -14.72
N TYR A 137 -6.06 -3.30 -15.15
CA TYR A 137 -6.78 -4.57 -15.10
C TYR A 137 -7.04 -5.06 -16.52
N LEU A 138 -7.09 -6.37 -16.69
CA LEU A 138 -7.70 -7.00 -17.84
C LEU A 138 -9.18 -7.21 -17.53
N MET A 139 -10.05 -6.61 -18.32
CA MET A 139 -11.49 -6.73 -18.17
C MET A 139 -12.09 -7.49 -19.36
N ILE A 140 -12.95 -8.46 -19.07
CA ILE A 140 -13.72 -9.20 -20.07
C ILE A 140 -15.19 -8.90 -19.81
N THR A 141 -15.90 -8.34 -20.82
CA THR A 141 -17.33 -8.08 -20.74
C THR A 141 -18.09 -9.41 -20.91
N THR A 142 -18.87 -9.82 -19.92
CA THR A 142 -19.53 -11.13 -19.93
C THR A 142 -21.03 -11.06 -20.24
N ARG A 143 -21.61 -9.86 -20.23
CA ARG A 143 -23.03 -9.64 -20.54
C ARG A 143 -23.29 -9.15 -21.97
N GLU A 144 -22.24 -8.84 -22.72
CA GLU A 144 -22.36 -8.50 -24.13
C GLU A 144 -22.51 -9.78 -24.95
N ASP A 145 -23.33 -9.77 -26.00
CA ASP A 145 -23.51 -10.92 -26.92
C ASP A 145 -22.17 -11.35 -27.54
N PHE A 146 -21.27 -10.39 -27.75
CA PHE A 146 -19.91 -10.61 -28.21
C PHE A 146 -18.91 -10.08 -27.15
N PRO A 147 -18.48 -10.90 -26.20
CA PRO A 147 -17.56 -10.49 -25.14
C PRO A 147 -16.32 -9.78 -25.66
N ARG A 148 -15.96 -8.68 -25.01
CA ARG A 148 -14.79 -7.86 -25.34
C ARG A 148 -13.72 -7.99 -24.27
N VAL A 149 -12.46 -7.97 -24.71
CA VAL A 149 -11.31 -7.95 -23.82
C VAL A 149 -10.63 -6.58 -23.91
N GLU A 150 -10.52 -5.89 -22.79
CA GLU A 150 -9.88 -4.57 -22.74
C GLU A 150 -8.95 -4.40 -21.52
N VAL A 151 -7.98 -3.49 -21.65
CA VAL A 151 -7.12 -3.07 -20.55
C VAL A 151 -7.65 -1.74 -20.02
N THR A 152 -8.14 -1.75 -18.78
CA THR A 152 -8.70 -0.57 -18.11
C THR A 152 -8.03 -0.27 -16.79
N ARG A 153 -8.07 0.98 -16.37
CA ARG A 153 -7.70 1.40 -15.00
C ARG A 153 -8.90 1.70 -14.12
N GLU A 154 -10.08 1.74 -14.74
CA GLU A 154 -11.37 1.95 -14.08
C GLU A 154 -12.22 0.69 -14.23
N PRO A 155 -12.00 -0.33 -13.38
CA PRO A 155 -12.70 -1.59 -13.48
C PRO A 155 -14.20 -1.41 -13.17
N ARG A 156 -15.05 -2.02 -14.00
CA ARG A 156 -16.50 -2.13 -13.77
C ARG A 156 -16.79 -3.52 -13.21
N GLU A 157 -17.41 -3.59 -12.06
CA GLU A 157 -17.69 -4.89 -11.40
C GLU A 157 -18.92 -5.59 -11.99
N SER A 158 -19.93 -4.82 -12.43
CA SER A 158 -21.20 -5.40 -12.94
C SER A 158 -21.07 -5.87 -14.38
N GLY A 159 -21.26 -7.17 -14.61
CA GLY A 159 -21.29 -7.76 -15.95
C GLY A 159 -19.92 -7.95 -16.60
N THR A 160 -18.87 -7.99 -15.79
CA THR A 160 -17.50 -8.18 -16.28
C THR A 160 -16.75 -9.20 -15.43
N ARG A 161 -15.71 -9.81 -16.02
CA ARG A 161 -14.66 -10.53 -15.28
C ARG A 161 -13.39 -9.68 -15.28
N LEU A 162 -12.82 -9.51 -14.10
CA LEU A 162 -11.61 -8.73 -13.90
C LEU A 162 -10.45 -9.64 -13.52
N TYR A 163 -9.30 -9.38 -14.12
CA TYR A 163 -8.02 -10.02 -13.81
C TYR A 163 -6.99 -8.93 -13.50
N GLY A 164 -6.20 -9.13 -12.48
CA GLY A 164 -5.22 -8.15 -12.02
C GLY A 164 -5.45 -7.76 -10.56
N PRO A 165 -4.89 -6.65 -10.09
CA PRO A 165 -4.16 -5.63 -10.85
C PRO A 165 -2.79 -6.09 -11.39
N PHE A 166 -2.34 -5.53 -12.51
CA PHE A 166 -1.05 -5.82 -13.12
C PHE A 166 -0.05 -4.69 -12.87
N ALA A 167 1.18 -5.04 -12.52
CA ALA A 167 2.22 -4.05 -12.21
C ALA A 167 2.75 -3.29 -13.44
N ASN A 168 2.61 -3.87 -14.66
CA ASN A 168 3.15 -3.31 -15.89
C ASN A 168 2.12 -3.31 -17.03
N ALA A 169 1.61 -2.12 -17.35
CA ALA A 169 0.63 -1.93 -18.42
C ALA A 169 1.18 -2.25 -19.83
N GLY A 170 2.47 -2.00 -20.06
CA GLY A 170 3.11 -2.29 -21.34
C GLY A 170 3.21 -3.80 -21.59
N ALA A 171 3.68 -4.54 -20.61
CA ALA A 171 3.77 -6.01 -20.67
C ALA A 171 2.39 -6.64 -20.84
N LEU A 172 1.36 -6.15 -20.12
CA LEU A 172 -0.02 -6.61 -20.25
C LEU A 172 -0.55 -6.42 -21.68
N ARG A 173 -0.37 -5.22 -22.24
CA ARG A 173 -0.80 -4.94 -23.64
C ARG A 173 -0.07 -5.79 -24.65
N GLY A 174 1.25 -5.99 -24.49
CA GLY A 174 2.04 -6.86 -25.34
C GLY A 174 1.54 -8.31 -25.32
N ALA A 175 1.31 -8.85 -24.12
CA ALA A 175 0.74 -10.19 -23.94
C ALA A 175 -0.65 -10.30 -24.61
N LEU A 176 -1.50 -9.29 -24.43
CA LEU A 176 -2.83 -9.26 -25.04
C LEU A 176 -2.80 -9.27 -26.57
N GLN A 177 -1.85 -8.54 -27.18
CA GLN A 177 -1.67 -8.55 -28.64
C GLN A 177 -1.27 -9.95 -29.16
N VAL A 178 -0.41 -10.66 -28.45
CA VAL A 178 -0.04 -12.04 -28.81
C VAL A 178 -1.25 -12.96 -28.70
N LEU A 179 -1.99 -12.89 -27.59
CA LEU A 179 -3.19 -13.69 -27.37
C LEU A 179 -4.27 -13.41 -28.42
N GLN A 180 -4.46 -12.14 -28.82
CA GLN A 180 -5.43 -11.75 -29.85
C GLN A 180 -5.10 -12.35 -31.23
N ARG A 181 -3.82 -12.48 -31.58
CA ARG A 181 -3.42 -13.13 -32.83
C ARG A 181 -3.80 -14.61 -32.86
N ILE A 182 -3.78 -15.28 -31.69
CA ILE A 182 -4.07 -16.70 -31.56
C ILE A 182 -5.58 -16.93 -31.46
N PHE A 183 -6.26 -16.24 -30.54
CA PHE A 183 -7.64 -16.51 -30.17
C PHE A 183 -8.67 -15.61 -30.84
N LYS A 184 -8.25 -14.56 -31.59
CA LYS A 184 -9.11 -13.67 -32.39
C LYS A 184 -10.29 -13.04 -31.62
N PHE A 185 -10.15 -12.79 -30.31
CA PHE A 185 -11.18 -12.14 -29.50
C PHE A 185 -11.32 -10.64 -29.84
N ARG A 186 -12.47 -10.09 -29.54
CA ARG A 186 -12.80 -8.69 -29.80
C ARG A 186 -12.14 -7.76 -28.77
N THR A 187 -11.61 -6.62 -29.25
CA THR A 187 -11.02 -5.56 -28.40
C THR A 187 -11.67 -4.19 -28.63
N CYS A 188 -12.55 -4.04 -29.65
CA CYS A 188 -13.26 -2.79 -29.94
C CYS A 188 -14.68 -2.78 -29.34
N SER A 189 -15.26 -1.58 -29.16
CA SER A 189 -16.69 -1.39 -28.93
C SER A 189 -17.46 -1.77 -30.20
N LEU A 190 -18.71 -2.23 -30.06
CA LEU A 190 -19.68 -2.23 -31.14
C LEU A 190 -20.39 -0.87 -31.09
N ASP A 191 -20.30 -0.09 -32.15
CA ASP A 191 -21.10 1.12 -32.34
C ASP A 191 -22.52 0.72 -32.70
#